data_0d165441d76b48d6bf5726f1a676eee8
#
_entry.id   0d165441d76b48d6bf5726f1a676eee8
#
_cell.length_a   1.000
_cell.length_b   1.000
_cell.length_c   1.000
_cell.angle_alpha   90.00
_cell.angle_beta   90.00
_cell.angle_gamma   90.00
#
_symmetry.space_group_name_H-M   'P 1'
#
loop_
_entity.id
_entity.type
_entity.pdbx_description
1 polymer ?
#
loop_
_entity_poly.entity_id
_entity_poly.type
_entity_poly.pdbx_seq_one_letter_code
_entity_poly.pdbx_strand_id
1 'polypeptide(L)'
;PSRIGDKMPVQQSLQDQYYSRGTCFGCGPCNVEGLQIKSYPKDKGVTATWISSEFHGNGFGFLNGGIISTLLDCHSAACMMNETVARYGVFCVDDLEHFDDKHPVYLTSQITVSYHRPVLLNQSIELFSACLSWDEKSCRYHSELRYDGKVAAEAEVLWKRFRPKR
;
A
#
# COMPACT_ATOMS: atom_id res chain seq x y z
N PRO A 1 8.07 -31.90 -31.98
CA PRO A 1 7.54 -31.73 -30.64
C PRO A 1 7.85 -30.32 -30.17
N SER A 2 6.84 -29.43 -30.23
CA SER A 2 6.88 -28.04 -29.78
C SER A 2 6.92 -27.99 -28.27
N ARG A 3 7.94 -27.40 -27.70
CA ARG A 3 8.02 -27.07 -26.27
C ARG A 3 6.89 -26.10 -25.95
N ILE A 4 5.99 -26.52 -25.09
CA ILE A 4 4.97 -25.67 -24.46
C ILE A 4 5.76 -24.61 -23.70
N GLY A 5 5.61 -23.34 -24.11
CA GLY A 5 6.29 -22.23 -23.44
C GLY A 5 5.88 -22.19 -21.97
N ASP A 6 6.87 -22.29 -21.09
CA ASP A 6 6.72 -22.05 -19.65
C ASP A 6 6.18 -20.63 -19.48
N LYS A 7 4.89 -20.52 -19.17
CA LYS A 7 4.31 -19.24 -18.71
C LYS A 7 5.02 -18.90 -17.41
N MET A 8 5.81 -17.84 -17.43
CA MET A 8 6.37 -17.27 -16.19
C MET A 8 5.23 -17.12 -15.19
N PRO A 9 5.37 -17.56 -13.94
CA PRO A 9 4.33 -17.40 -12.93
C PRO A 9 4.00 -15.91 -12.81
N VAL A 10 2.73 -15.58 -12.91
CA VAL A 10 2.25 -14.20 -12.69
C VAL A 10 2.58 -13.85 -11.24
N GLN A 11 3.39 -12.82 -11.03
CA GLN A 11 3.75 -12.36 -9.69
C GLN A 11 2.48 -11.90 -8.98
N GLN A 12 2.18 -12.50 -7.83
CA GLN A 12 1.07 -12.07 -6.98
C GLN A 12 1.44 -10.77 -6.26
N SER A 13 0.45 -9.89 -6.07
CA SER A 13 0.63 -8.71 -5.23
C SER A 13 0.80 -9.10 -3.77
N LEU A 14 1.42 -8.23 -2.99
CA LEU A 14 1.55 -8.42 -1.54
C LEU A 14 0.18 -8.58 -0.87
N GLN A 15 -0.82 -7.82 -1.32
CA GLN A 15 -2.19 -7.90 -0.79
C GLN A 15 -2.83 -9.26 -1.08
N ASP A 16 -2.70 -9.77 -2.31
CA ASP A 16 -3.28 -11.08 -2.67
C ASP A 16 -2.56 -12.23 -1.96
N GLN A 17 -1.28 -12.07 -1.67
CA GLN A 17 -0.47 -13.10 -1.03
C GLN A 17 -0.63 -13.12 0.49
N TYR A 18 -0.65 -11.96 1.15
CA TYR A 18 -0.56 -11.86 2.61
C TYR A 18 -1.78 -11.21 3.28
N TYR A 19 -2.71 -10.66 2.50
CA TYR A 19 -3.90 -9.96 2.98
C TYR A 19 -5.13 -10.31 2.13
N SER A 20 -5.21 -11.55 1.64
CA SER A 20 -6.18 -11.98 0.62
C SER A 20 -7.65 -11.81 1.02
N ARG A 21 -7.96 -11.82 2.33
CA ARG A 21 -9.30 -11.59 2.88
C ARG A 21 -9.53 -10.14 3.34
N GLY A 22 -8.59 -9.27 3.08
CA GLY A 22 -8.64 -7.88 3.51
C GLY A 22 -9.79 -7.08 2.91
N THR A 23 -10.41 -6.24 3.74
CA THR A 23 -11.55 -5.37 3.38
C THR A 23 -11.20 -3.89 3.45
N CYS A 24 -9.91 -3.54 3.58
CA CYS A 24 -9.47 -2.15 3.60
C CYS A 24 -9.95 -1.39 2.37
N PHE A 25 -10.43 -0.16 2.56
CA PHE A 25 -10.90 0.69 1.46
C PHE A 25 -9.80 0.96 0.41
N GLY A 26 -8.55 1.17 0.82
CA GLY A 26 -7.47 1.47 -0.14
C GLY A 26 -6.90 0.22 -0.83
N CYS A 27 -6.68 -0.87 -0.09
CA CYS A 27 -5.89 -1.99 -0.60
C CYS A 27 -6.51 -3.38 -0.37
N GLY A 28 -7.72 -3.47 0.18
CA GLY A 28 -8.36 -4.74 0.50
C GLY A 28 -8.85 -5.48 -0.75
N PRO A 29 -8.35 -6.70 -1.04
CA PRO A 29 -8.78 -7.49 -2.20
C PRO A 29 -10.27 -7.85 -2.19
N CYS A 30 -10.87 -7.97 -0.99
CA CYS A 30 -12.27 -8.33 -0.83
C CYS A 30 -13.22 -7.11 -0.79
N ASN A 31 -12.70 -5.88 -0.83
CA ASN A 31 -13.52 -4.68 -0.90
C ASN A 31 -13.66 -4.21 -2.35
N VAL A 32 -14.71 -4.66 -3.04
CA VAL A 32 -14.96 -4.32 -4.44
C VAL A 32 -15.30 -2.85 -4.67
N GLU A 33 -15.74 -2.13 -3.63
CA GLU A 33 -16.01 -0.68 -3.65
C GLU A 33 -14.75 0.15 -3.33
N GLY A 34 -13.65 -0.51 -2.98
CA GLY A 34 -12.40 0.13 -2.63
C GLY A 34 -11.49 0.42 -3.82
N LEU A 35 -10.33 1.02 -3.54
CA LEU A 35 -9.36 1.38 -4.57
C LEU A 35 -8.56 0.17 -5.07
N GLN A 36 -8.53 -0.93 -4.34
CA GLN A 36 -7.91 -2.21 -4.68
C GLN A 36 -6.46 -2.10 -5.18
N ILE A 37 -5.65 -1.32 -4.48
CA ILE A 37 -4.23 -1.15 -4.82
C ILE A 37 -3.54 -2.51 -4.76
N LYS A 38 -2.73 -2.80 -5.79
CA LYS A 38 -1.88 -4.00 -5.87
C LYS A 38 -0.42 -3.58 -5.85
N SER A 39 0.28 -3.98 -4.81
CA SER A 39 1.67 -3.60 -4.58
C SER A 39 2.60 -4.79 -4.73
N TYR A 40 3.78 -4.54 -5.27
CA TYR A 40 4.79 -5.54 -5.58
C TYR A 40 6.14 -5.14 -5.02
N PRO A 41 6.93 -6.07 -4.49
CA PRO A 41 8.30 -5.79 -4.09
C PRO A 41 9.13 -5.27 -5.28
N LYS A 42 9.90 -4.22 -5.05
CA LYS A 42 10.83 -3.67 -6.04
C LYS A 42 12.02 -3.01 -5.33
N ASP A 43 13.24 -3.45 -5.67
CA ASP A 43 14.48 -2.94 -5.06
C ASP A 43 14.42 -2.97 -3.51
N LYS A 44 14.58 -1.80 -2.88
CA LYS A 44 14.51 -1.63 -1.41
C LYS A 44 13.14 -1.18 -0.92
N GLY A 45 12.10 -1.38 -1.70
CA GLY A 45 10.75 -0.94 -1.35
C GLY A 45 9.68 -1.73 -2.07
N VAL A 46 8.57 -1.06 -2.33
CA VAL A 46 7.42 -1.60 -3.06
C VAL A 46 6.94 -0.61 -4.11
N THR A 47 6.36 -1.13 -5.18
CA THR A 47 5.78 -0.34 -6.27
C THR A 47 4.37 -0.79 -6.59
N ALA A 48 3.56 0.12 -7.12
CA ALA A 48 2.24 -0.19 -7.67
C ALA A 48 1.95 0.73 -8.87
N THR A 49 1.09 0.27 -9.74
CA THR A 49 0.44 1.09 -10.76
C THR A 49 -1.04 1.09 -10.50
N TRP A 50 -1.67 2.27 -10.54
CA TRP A 50 -3.09 2.41 -10.29
C TRP A 50 -3.69 3.42 -11.27
N ILE A 51 -4.95 3.20 -11.67
CA ILE A 51 -5.66 4.06 -12.62
C ILE A 51 -6.87 4.65 -11.93
N SER A 52 -6.97 5.98 -11.93
CA SER A 52 -8.14 6.68 -11.40
C SER A 52 -9.33 6.60 -12.36
N SER A 53 -10.53 6.76 -11.81
CA SER A 53 -11.77 6.96 -12.55
C SER A 53 -12.41 8.30 -12.18
N GLU A 54 -13.52 8.64 -12.84
CA GLU A 54 -14.28 9.87 -12.58
C GLU A 54 -14.78 9.96 -11.14
N PHE A 55 -15.08 8.82 -10.49
CA PHE A 55 -15.54 8.77 -9.09
C PHE A 55 -14.47 9.18 -8.08
N HIS A 56 -13.20 9.23 -8.48
CA HIS A 56 -12.09 9.64 -7.64
C HIS A 56 -11.77 11.14 -7.73
N GLY A 57 -12.63 11.90 -8.40
CA GLY A 57 -12.39 13.30 -8.69
C GLY A 57 -12.67 14.26 -7.53
N ASN A 58 -12.06 15.44 -7.61
CA ASN A 58 -12.28 16.57 -6.71
C ASN A 58 -13.38 17.54 -7.17
N GLY A 59 -14.11 17.24 -8.27
CA GLY A 59 -15.08 18.11 -8.89
C GLY A 59 -14.51 19.11 -9.90
N PHE A 60 -13.20 19.22 -10.05
CA PHE A 60 -12.51 20.12 -10.97
C PHE A 60 -11.72 19.36 -12.07
N GLY A 61 -11.95 18.05 -12.22
CA GLY A 61 -11.28 17.21 -13.20
C GLY A 61 -9.93 16.61 -12.74
N PHE A 62 -9.58 16.78 -11.49
CA PHE A 62 -8.34 16.25 -10.90
C PHE A 62 -8.64 15.20 -9.83
N LEU A 63 -7.65 14.35 -9.58
CA LEU A 63 -7.70 13.35 -8.53
C LEU A 63 -7.84 14.02 -7.15
N ASN A 64 -8.78 13.53 -6.36
CA ASN A 64 -9.08 14.06 -5.02
C ASN A 64 -7.90 13.87 -4.07
N GLY A 65 -7.57 14.89 -3.28
CA GLY A 65 -6.46 14.86 -2.32
C GLY A 65 -6.62 13.79 -1.22
N GLY A 66 -7.85 13.49 -0.79
CA GLY A 66 -8.12 12.40 0.14
C GLY A 66 -7.85 11.02 -0.47
N ILE A 67 -8.16 10.84 -1.76
CA ILE A 67 -7.81 9.62 -2.51
C ILE A 67 -6.29 9.49 -2.62
N ILE A 68 -5.58 10.58 -2.95
CA ILE A 68 -4.10 10.59 -2.97
C ILE A 68 -3.54 10.18 -1.60
N SER A 69 -4.06 10.74 -0.51
CA SER A 69 -3.64 10.36 0.85
C SER A 69 -3.89 8.87 1.14
N THR A 70 -5.03 8.34 0.75
CA THR A 70 -5.36 6.91 0.90
C THR A 70 -4.40 6.03 0.11
N LEU A 71 -4.07 6.42 -1.12
CA LEU A 71 -3.11 5.69 -1.96
C LEU A 71 -1.73 5.63 -1.30
N LEU A 72 -1.24 6.77 -0.81
CA LEU A 72 0.07 6.86 -0.14
C LEU A 72 0.10 6.08 1.18
N ASP A 73 -0.95 6.17 1.99
CA ASP A 73 -1.10 5.43 3.24
C ASP A 73 -1.11 3.91 3.00
N CYS A 74 -2.02 3.43 2.17
CA CYS A 74 -2.16 2.00 1.88
C CYS A 74 -0.96 1.41 1.13
N HIS A 75 -0.26 2.21 0.31
CA HIS A 75 0.96 1.75 -0.33
C HIS A 75 2.13 1.65 0.66
N SER A 76 2.21 2.54 1.66
CA SER A 76 3.14 2.39 2.79
C SER A 76 2.81 1.16 3.64
N ALA A 77 1.51 0.82 3.79
CA ALA A 77 1.08 -0.41 4.43
C ALA A 77 1.62 -1.66 3.72
N ALA A 78 1.64 -1.66 2.40
CA ALA A 78 2.23 -2.76 1.63
C ALA A 78 3.74 -2.89 1.86
N CYS A 79 4.45 -1.77 1.99
CA CYS A 79 5.86 -1.78 2.36
C CYS A 79 6.05 -2.34 3.78
N MET A 80 5.23 -1.92 4.74
CA MET A 80 5.22 -2.43 6.11
C MET A 80 4.91 -3.94 6.15
N MET A 81 3.94 -4.40 5.35
CA MET A 81 3.62 -5.81 5.20
C MET A 81 4.82 -6.61 4.71
N ASN A 82 5.49 -6.15 3.67
CA ASN A 82 6.69 -6.78 3.11
C ASN A 82 7.81 -6.88 4.15
N GLU A 83 8.07 -5.81 4.90
CA GLU A 83 9.06 -5.78 5.99
C GLU A 83 8.67 -6.72 7.14
N THR A 84 7.39 -6.76 7.50
CA THR A 84 6.89 -7.63 8.57
C THR A 84 7.07 -9.11 8.21
N VAL A 85 6.72 -9.49 6.99
CA VAL A 85 6.94 -10.86 6.49
C VAL A 85 8.42 -11.22 6.49
N ALA A 86 9.29 -10.31 6.04
CA ALA A 86 10.72 -10.56 6.03
C ALA A 86 11.31 -10.76 7.45
N ARG A 87 10.75 -10.10 8.47
CA ARG A 87 11.24 -10.16 9.85
C ARG A 87 10.62 -11.27 10.69
N TYR A 88 9.33 -11.53 10.51
CA TYR A 88 8.56 -12.44 11.36
C TYR A 88 8.05 -13.69 10.62
N GLY A 89 8.22 -13.75 9.30
CA GLY A 89 7.76 -14.87 8.46
C GLY A 89 6.27 -14.89 8.16
N VAL A 90 5.50 -14.00 8.79
CA VAL A 90 4.05 -13.91 8.65
C VAL A 90 3.56 -12.47 8.66
N PHE A 91 2.48 -12.23 7.95
CA PHE A 91 1.62 -11.06 8.13
C PHE A 91 0.21 -11.60 8.35
N CYS A 92 -0.30 -11.48 9.55
CA CYS A 92 -1.61 -11.99 9.90
C CYS A 92 -2.54 -10.83 10.26
N VAL A 93 -3.62 -10.72 9.53
CA VAL A 93 -4.72 -9.78 9.83
C VAL A 93 -6.06 -10.48 9.76
N ASP A 94 -6.08 -11.78 9.48
CA ASP A 94 -7.31 -12.55 9.31
C ASP A 94 -8.03 -12.83 10.63
N ASP A 95 -7.34 -12.64 11.75
CA ASP A 95 -7.90 -12.88 13.09
C ASP A 95 -7.47 -11.76 14.05
N LEU A 96 -8.24 -10.68 14.07
CA LEU A 96 -8.01 -9.54 14.95
C LEU A 96 -8.30 -9.87 16.46
N GLU A 97 -8.82 -11.04 16.75
CA GLU A 97 -9.06 -11.50 18.13
C GLU A 97 -7.82 -12.14 18.75
N HIS A 98 -6.84 -12.54 17.94
CA HIS A 98 -5.64 -13.26 18.39
C HIS A 98 -4.33 -12.52 18.07
N PHE A 99 -4.24 -11.25 18.51
CA PHE A 99 -2.96 -10.52 18.46
C PHE A 99 -2.00 -11.06 19.49
N ASP A 100 -0.86 -11.54 19.08
CA ASP A 100 0.24 -11.91 19.94
C ASP A 100 1.55 -11.25 19.51
N ASP A 101 2.62 -11.49 20.27
CA ASP A 101 3.93 -10.91 19.96
C ASP A 101 4.58 -11.54 18.71
N LYS A 102 4.06 -12.66 18.21
CA LYS A 102 4.54 -13.33 16.99
C LYS A 102 3.83 -12.82 15.73
N HIS A 103 2.66 -12.18 15.86
CA HIS A 103 1.84 -11.69 14.78
C HIS A 103 1.60 -10.19 14.96
N PRO A 104 2.62 -9.34 14.76
CA PRO A 104 2.49 -7.92 15.01
C PRO A 104 1.53 -7.26 14.02
N VAL A 105 0.63 -6.44 14.52
CA VAL A 105 -0.24 -5.57 13.75
C VAL A 105 0.18 -4.13 13.96
N TYR A 106 0.27 -3.37 12.89
CA TYR A 106 0.60 -1.96 12.92
C TYR A 106 -0.58 -1.16 12.37
N LEU A 107 -0.87 -0.03 12.99
CA LEU A 107 -1.89 0.92 12.53
C LEU A 107 -1.24 2.26 12.22
N THR A 108 -1.76 2.94 11.22
CA THR A 108 -1.36 4.30 10.88
C THR A 108 -1.58 5.20 12.10
N SER A 109 -0.52 5.85 12.54
CA SER A 109 -0.54 6.79 13.67
C SER A 109 -0.46 8.23 13.23
N GLN A 110 0.26 8.49 12.14
CA GLN A 110 0.41 9.80 11.56
C GLN A 110 0.73 9.67 10.08
N ILE A 111 0.17 10.56 9.29
CA ILE A 111 0.55 10.76 7.90
C ILE A 111 0.73 12.25 7.64
N THR A 112 1.82 12.62 7.00
CA THR A 112 2.08 13.99 6.54
C THR A 112 2.21 13.95 5.03
N VAL A 113 1.29 14.61 4.33
CA VAL A 113 1.22 14.60 2.86
C VAL A 113 1.59 15.98 2.30
N SER A 114 2.45 15.98 1.30
CA SER A 114 2.78 17.16 0.48
C SER A 114 2.26 16.95 -0.94
N TYR A 115 1.49 17.91 -1.43
CA TYR A 115 0.93 17.90 -2.78
C TYR A 115 1.71 18.90 -3.64
N HIS A 116 2.34 18.43 -4.71
CA HIS A 116 3.24 19.25 -5.53
C HIS A 116 2.58 19.66 -6.85
N ARG A 117 1.69 18.83 -7.39
CA ARG A 117 1.06 19.06 -8.69
C ARG A 117 -0.25 18.30 -8.83
N PRO A 118 -1.23 18.83 -9.59
CA PRO A 118 -2.48 18.14 -9.85
C PRO A 118 -2.24 16.90 -10.72
N VAL A 119 -3.08 15.89 -10.53
CA VAL A 119 -3.12 14.65 -11.29
C VAL A 119 -4.46 14.59 -12.01
N LEU A 120 -4.45 14.42 -13.33
CA LEU A 120 -5.67 14.28 -14.13
C LEU A 120 -6.35 12.94 -13.83
N LEU A 121 -7.68 12.92 -13.96
CA LEU A 121 -8.47 11.69 -13.87
C LEU A 121 -8.25 10.77 -15.08
N ASN A 122 -8.59 9.50 -14.91
CA ASN A 122 -8.48 8.46 -15.95
C ASN A 122 -7.02 8.28 -16.47
N GLN A 123 -6.07 8.57 -15.62
CA GLN A 123 -4.64 8.40 -15.91
C GLN A 123 -4.02 7.34 -15.04
N SER A 124 -3.00 6.70 -15.59
CA SER A 124 -2.14 5.80 -14.83
C SER A 124 -1.19 6.59 -13.95
N ILE A 125 -1.09 6.21 -12.69
CA ILE A 125 -0.11 6.73 -11.74
C ILE A 125 0.76 5.59 -11.23
N GLU A 126 1.96 5.93 -10.82
CA GLU A 126 2.89 5.01 -10.18
C GLU A 126 3.02 5.38 -8.70
N LEU A 127 3.06 4.36 -7.85
CA LEU A 127 3.31 4.48 -6.43
C LEU A 127 4.65 3.81 -6.11
N PHE A 128 5.41 4.42 -5.24
CA PHE A 128 6.62 3.86 -4.66
C PHE A 128 6.65 4.10 -3.16
N SER A 129 7.05 3.12 -2.37
CA SER A 129 7.22 3.29 -0.94
C SER A 129 8.46 2.54 -0.46
N ALA A 130 9.18 3.15 0.49
CA ALA A 130 10.38 2.58 1.10
C ALA A 130 10.41 2.84 2.61
N CYS A 131 11.02 1.91 3.35
CA CYS A 131 11.21 2.03 4.78
C CYS A 131 12.28 3.08 5.09
N LEU A 132 11.95 4.04 5.97
CA LEU A 132 12.90 5.03 6.52
C LEU A 132 13.51 4.54 7.83
N SER A 133 12.69 3.95 8.69
CA SER A 133 13.13 3.41 9.97
C SER A 133 12.18 2.34 10.48
N TRP A 134 12.73 1.42 11.26
CA TRP A 134 11.98 0.33 11.86
C TRP A 134 12.49 0.06 13.27
N ASP A 135 11.57 -0.06 14.21
CA ASP A 135 11.76 -0.70 15.50
C ASP A 135 10.52 -1.55 15.87
N GLU A 136 10.58 -2.27 16.99
CA GLU A 136 9.47 -3.15 17.40
C GLU A 136 8.16 -2.43 17.75
N LYS A 137 8.21 -1.12 17.99
CA LYS A 137 7.07 -0.31 18.41
C LYS A 137 6.50 0.52 17.27
N SER A 138 7.36 0.91 16.33
CA SER A 138 6.99 1.82 15.26
C SER A 138 7.85 1.63 14.01
N CYS A 139 7.31 2.03 12.88
CA CYS A 139 8.02 2.09 11.62
C CYS A 139 7.58 3.31 10.81
N ARG A 140 8.51 3.86 10.05
CA ARG A 140 8.29 5.03 9.20
C ARG A 140 8.59 4.68 7.77
N TYR A 141 7.76 5.20 6.89
CA TYR A 141 7.87 4.99 5.46
C TYR A 141 7.77 6.32 4.73
N HIS A 142 8.54 6.43 3.66
CA HIS A 142 8.34 7.44 2.64
C HIS A 142 7.55 6.83 1.49
N SER A 143 6.49 7.50 1.05
CA SER A 143 5.66 7.11 -0.09
C SER A 143 5.58 8.22 -1.10
N GLU A 144 5.68 7.88 -2.37
CA GLU A 144 5.55 8.80 -3.50
C GLU A 144 4.43 8.36 -4.43
N LEU A 145 3.68 9.32 -4.94
CA LEU A 145 2.79 9.19 -6.08
C LEU A 145 3.39 9.96 -7.24
N ARG A 146 3.64 9.25 -8.34
CA ARG A 146 4.22 9.80 -9.56
C ARG A 146 3.19 9.83 -10.67
N TYR A 147 3.17 10.92 -11.39
CA TYR A 147 2.34 11.14 -12.56
C TYR A 147 3.17 11.83 -13.64
N ASP A 148 3.12 11.30 -14.86
CA ASP A 148 3.90 11.82 -15.98
C ASP A 148 5.41 11.92 -15.65
N GLY A 149 5.95 10.87 -15.05
CA GLY A 149 7.36 10.75 -14.68
C GLY A 149 7.85 11.66 -13.54
N LYS A 150 6.95 12.42 -12.89
CA LYS A 150 7.28 13.38 -11.84
C LYS A 150 6.51 13.08 -10.55
N VAL A 151 7.12 13.37 -9.41
CA VAL A 151 6.43 13.29 -8.11
C VAL A 151 5.31 14.32 -8.07
N ALA A 152 4.07 13.84 -7.94
CA ALA A 152 2.88 14.68 -7.84
C ALA A 152 2.46 14.89 -6.38
N ALA A 153 2.68 13.89 -5.54
CA ALA A 153 2.51 13.97 -4.09
C ALA A 153 3.46 13.01 -3.40
N GLU A 154 3.77 13.27 -2.16
CA GLU A 154 4.57 12.40 -1.31
C GLU A 154 4.09 12.44 0.13
N ALA A 155 4.39 11.41 0.90
CA ALA A 155 4.03 11.34 2.30
C ALA A 155 5.13 10.68 3.14
N GLU A 156 5.24 11.13 4.38
CA GLU A 156 5.86 10.39 5.46
C GLU A 156 4.75 9.77 6.32
N VAL A 157 4.80 8.46 6.53
CA VAL A 157 3.78 7.70 7.25
C VAL A 157 4.42 7.00 8.44
N LEU A 158 3.88 7.26 9.62
CA LEU A 158 4.26 6.61 10.88
C LEU A 158 3.23 5.53 11.21
N TRP A 159 3.68 4.29 11.30
CA TRP A 159 2.94 3.14 11.78
C TRP A 159 3.35 2.80 13.19
N LYS A 160 2.37 2.52 14.07
CA LYS A 160 2.63 2.07 15.44
C LYS A 160 2.06 0.68 15.65
N ARG A 161 2.83 -0.14 16.35
CA ARG A 161 2.38 -1.47 16.76
C ARG A 161 1.13 -1.33 17.63
N PHE A 162 0.06 -1.96 17.20
CA PHE A 162 -1.17 -2.04 17.96
C PHE A 162 -1.06 -3.15 19.02
N ARG A 163 -1.39 -2.81 20.25
CA ARG A 163 -1.53 -3.75 21.36
C ARG A 163 -2.87 -3.47 22.01
N PRO A 164 -3.84 -4.42 21.93
CA PRO A 164 -5.11 -4.24 22.62
C PRO A 164 -4.88 -4.08 24.12
N LYS A 165 -5.60 -3.15 24.74
CA LYS A 165 -5.60 -3.04 26.19
C LYS A 165 -6.22 -4.33 26.75
N ARG A 166 -5.48 -5.03 27.58
CA ARG A 166 -5.99 -6.15 28.36
C ARG A 166 -6.97 -5.66 29.42
#